data_ebd5946abe8ffce4984a7c7f7914d781
#
_entry.id   ebd5946abe8ffce4984a7c7f7914d781
#
_cell.length_a   1.000
_cell.length_b   1.000
_cell.length_c   1.000
_cell.angle_alpha   90.00
_cell.angle_beta   90.00
_cell.angle_gamma   90.00
#
_symmetry.space_group_name_H-M   'P 1'
#
loop_
_entity.id
_entity.type
_entity.pdbx_description
1 polymer ?
#
loop_
_entity_poly.entity_id
_entity_poly.type
_entity_poly.pdbx_seq_one_letter_code
_entity_poly.pdbx_strand_id
1 'polypeptide(L)'
;MENYNSFKDILSISDYSRVRKHRQIINSVLSATTIGSLKLNDKLPSVNELSIDYNISRDTVVRAYAFLKENDIIDSVPGKGYYIKSITNKYKAKVFLLFNSLSPQMKKIYDAFAEALQDKASIDFYIYQNDYEQFKNHILDNNSKEYTHYVLSTNFEDENYINFIKNEIPVDKLILLNGNPQQLREEVACVYQNLEADFFEVLEVLEKHWKKYIAIKLILTKNNKIPNEIVESFKNFCQQYDYNFGIVEDLNNENLEKNTVYVDFDDDESLVNLIKKISKTDFVLGKNIGLLSYDDNPLKELLAGGITVITRIFEKIGYQAADIILNKEKKQVLNPLKVIVRKSL
;
A
#
# COMPACT_ATOMS: atom_id res chain seq x y z
N MET A 1 -11.29 7.52 47.90
CA MET A 1 -11.51 8.78 47.13
C MET A 1 -10.28 9.22 46.30
N GLU A 2 -9.28 8.36 46.11
CA GLU A 2 -7.95 8.82 45.64
C GLU A 2 -7.67 8.75 44.13
N ASN A 3 -8.58 8.28 43.29
CA ASN A 3 -8.26 8.14 41.84
C ASN A 3 -9.16 8.91 40.87
N TYR A 4 -10.05 9.77 41.36
CA TYR A 4 -11.06 10.42 40.50
C TYR A 4 -10.50 11.62 39.72
N ASN A 5 -9.54 12.35 40.28
CA ASN A 5 -8.93 13.51 39.61
C ASN A 5 -7.97 13.15 38.48
N SER A 6 -7.48 11.89 38.46
CA SER A 6 -6.55 11.43 37.43
C SER A 6 -7.21 11.13 36.09
N PHE A 7 -8.52 10.83 36.06
CA PHE A 7 -9.21 10.44 34.82
C PHE A 7 -9.48 11.62 33.88
N LYS A 8 -9.69 12.83 34.43
CA LYS A 8 -9.86 14.06 33.63
C LYS A 8 -8.58 14.40 32.85
N ASP A 9 -7.43 14.05 33.40
CA ASP A 9 -6.13 14.28 32.75
C ASP A 9 -5.80 13.20 31.70
N ILE A 10 -6.47 12.06 31.79
CA ILE A 10 -6.24 10.91 30.89
C ILE A 10 -7.12 10.98 29.64
N LEU A 11 -8.37 11.45 29.79
CA LEU A 11 -9.32 11.50 28.68
C LEU A 11 -9.22 12.82 27.91
N SER A 12 -8.67 12.77 26.72
CA SER A 12 -8.66 13.91 25.79
C SER A 12 -9.88 13.86 24.88
N ILE A 13 -10.96 14.56 25.27
CA ILE A 13 -12.19 14.69 24.48
C ILE A 13 -12.33 16.15 24.04
N SER A 14 -12.32 16.37 22.72
CA SER A 14 -12.42 17.70 22.11
C SER A 14 -13.66 17.80 21.20
N ASP A 15 -14.41 18.90 21.35
CA ASP A 15 -15.52 19.23 20.46
C ASP A 15 -15.05 19.64 19.05
N TYR A 16 -13.83 20.09 18.93
CA TYR A 16 -13.22 20.53 17.66
C TYR A 16 -12.57 19.37 16.87
N SER A 17 -12.52 18.17 17.45
CA SER A 17 -11.98 17.00 16.77
C SER A 17 -12.97 16.44 15.74
N ARG A 18 -12.49 16.11 14.52
CA ARG A 18 -13.26 15.37 13.52
C ARG A 18 -13.57 13.93 13.93
N VAL A 19 -12.89 13.41 14.96
CA VAL A 19 -13.10 12.06 15.49
C VAL A 19 -14.36 12.04 16.36
N ARG A 20 -15.27 11.11 16.11
CA ARG A 20 -16.51 10.95 16.91
C ARG A 20 -16.20 10.76 18.39
N LYS A 21 -16.97 11.37 19.29
CA LYS A 21 -16.72 11.40 20.74
C LYS A 21 -16.54 10.01 21.38
N HIS A 22 -17.36 9.02 21.01
CA HIS A 22 -17.18 7.65 21.53
C HIS A 22 -15.81 7.07 21.16
N ARG A 23 -15.29 7.41 19.96
CA ARG A 23 -13.97 6.97 19.52
C ARG A 23 -12.83 7.67 20.25
N GLN A 24 -13.03 8.94 20.60
CA GLN A 24 -12.07 9.67 21.43
C GLN A 24 -11.93 9.02 22.81
N ILE A 25 -13.06 8.57 23.41
CA ILE A 25 -13.05 7.83 24.70
C ILE A 25 -12.25 6.52 24.54
N ILE A 26 -12.55 5.72 23.51
CA ILE A 26 -11.85 4.46 23.24
C ILE A 26 -10.35 4.70 23.11
N ASN A 27 -9.95 5.64 22.25
CA ASN A 27 -8.54 5.94 21.99
C ASN A 27 -7.81 6.42 23.25
N SER A 28 -8.45 7.23 24.07
CA SER A 28 -7.88 7.73 25.33
C SER A 28 -7.62 6.59 26.33
N VAL A 29 -8.59 5.67 26.48
CA VAL A 29 -8.42 4.50 27.36
C VAL A 29 -7.30 3.59 26.85
N LEU A 30 -7.27 3.29 25.54
CA LEU A 30 -6.23 2.47 24.94
C LEU A 30 -4.84 3.10 25.05
N SER A 31 -4.74 4.40 24.81
CA SER A 31 -3.49 5.15 24.98
C SER A 31 -3.01 5.10 26.41
N ALA A 32 -3.91 5.35 27.38
CA ALA A 32 -3.59 5.35 28.80
C ALA A 32 -3.12 3.96 29.32
N THR A 33 -3.71 2.88 28.79
CA THR A 33 -3.24 1.52 29.10
C THR A 33 -1.86 1.23 28.49
N THR A 34 -1.59 1.76 27.31
CA THR A 34 -0.31 1.56 26.60
C THR A 34 0.84 2.30 27.29
N ILE A 35 0.61 3.56 27.73
CA ILE A 35 1.63 4.38 28.43
C ILE A 35 1.72 4.09 29.94
N GLY A 36 0.88 3.18 30.44
CA GLY A 36 0.90 2.76 31.84
C GLY A 36 0.19 3.74 32.83
N SER A 37 -0.51 4.76 32.34
CA SER A 37 -1.32 5.66 33.15
C SER A 37 -2.58 4.99 33.70
N LEU A 38 -3.08 3.95 33.02
CA LEU A 38 -4.11 3.03 33.49
C LEU A 38 -3.52 1.63 33.65
N LYS A 39 -3.76 1.04 34.79
CA LYS A 39 -3.24 -0.28 35.18
C LYS A 39 -4.36 -1.32 35.23
N LEU A 40 -3.99 -2.57 35.25
CA LEU A 40 -4.90 -3.70 35.44
C LEU A 40 -5.71 -3.48 36.75
N ASN A 41 -7.02 -3.70 36.68
CA ASN A 41 -7.99 -3.50 37.74
C ASN A 41 -8.27 -2.04 38.14
N ASP A 42 -7.71 -1.05 37.44
CA ASP A 42 -8.11 0.33 37.67
C ASP A 42 -9.58 0.53 37.33
N LYS A 43 -10.29 1.26 38.20
CA LYS A 43 -11.72 1.51 38.05
C LYS A 43 -11.93 2.70 37.09
N LEU A 44 -12.75 2.50 36.07
CA LEU A 44 -13.20 3.55 35.16
C LEU A 44 -14.40 4.33 35.72
N PRO A 45 -14.60 5.60 35.31
CA PRO A 45 -15.82 6.33 35.61
C PRO A 45 -17.05 5.57 35.16
N SER A 46 -18.17 5.72 35.86
CA SER A 46 -19.44 5.20 35.40
C SER A 46 -19.92 5.94 34.14
N VAL A 47 -20.85 5.34 33.41
CA VAL A 47 -21.44 5.95 32.22
C VAL A 47 -22.03 7.33 32.53
N ASN A 48 -22.66 7.49 33.73
CA ASN A 48 -23.25 8.75 34.14
C ASN A 48 -22.19 9.81 34.45
N GLU A 49 -21.16 9.45 35.20
CA GLU A 49 -20.05 10.34 35.55
C GLU A 49 -19.36 10.85 34.28
N LEU A 50 -19.01 9.98 33.35
CA LEU A 50 -18.35 10.39 32.12
C LEU A 50 -19.24 11.24 31.22
N SER A 51 -20.55 10.93 31.17
CA SER A 51 -21.54 11.71 30.44
C SER A 51 -21.65 13.16 30.97
N ILE A 52 -21.65 13.31 32.28
CA ILE A 52 -21.74 14.62 32.95
C ILE A 52 -20.44 15.40 32.82
N ASP A 53 -19.29 14.74 33.11
CA ASP A 53 -17.99 15.40 33.18
C ASP A 53 -17.53 15.99 31.84
N TYR A 54 -17.91 15.34 30.71
CA TYR A 54 -17.53 15.76 29.37
C TYR A 54 -18.67 16.28 28.50
N ASN A 55 -19.88 16.47 29.10
CA ASN A 55 -21.07 16.93 28.39
C ASN A 55 -21.35 16.15 27.09
N ILE A 56 -21.36 14.82 27.19
CA ILE A 56 -21.62 13.87 26.09
C ILE A 56 -22.83 13.01 26.42
N SER A 57 -23.53 12.54 25.38
CA SER A 57 -24.69 11.67 25.59
C SER A 57 -24.29 10.35 26.24
N ARG A 58 -25.16 9.81 27.09
CA ARG A 58 -24.97 8.47 27.70
C ARG A 58 -24.76 7.39 26.67
N ASP A 59 -25.49 7.43 25.56
CA ASP A 59 -25.36 6.46 24.45
C ASP A 59 -23.96 6.47 23.86
N THR A 60 -23.31 7.63 23.76
CA THR A 60 -21.94 7.77 23.30
C THR A 60 -20.97 7.04 24.22
N VAL A 61 -21.14 7.18 25.54
CA VAL A 61 -20.31 6.47 26.52
C VAL A 61 -20.59 4.98 26.53
N VAL A 62 -21.88 4.58 26.47
CA VAL A 62 -22.28 3.18 26.39
C VAL A 62 -21.64 2.50 25.18
N ARG A 63 -21.67 3.12 24.01
CA ARG A 63 -21.01 2.59 22.80
C ARG A 63 -19.51 2.41 22.99
N ALA A 64 -18.84 3.40 23.61
CA ALA A 64 -17.41 3.31 23.87
C ALA A 64 -17.09 2.14 24.83
N TYR A 65 -17.86 2.01 25.92
CA TYR A 65 -17.65 0.95 26.91
C TYR A 65 -18.03 -0.43 26.39
N ALA A 66 -19.10 -0.55 25.59
CA ALA A 66 -19.45 -1.79 24.91
C ALA A 66 -18.30 -2.27 24.03
N PHE A 67 -17.76 -1.38 23.21
CA PHE A 67 -16.62 -1.67 22.35
C PHE A 67 -15.38 -2.11 23.15
N LEU A 68 -15.01 -1.40 24.22
CA LEU A 68 -13.87 -1.78 25.06
C LEU A 68 -14.08 -3.14 25.75
N LYS A 69 -15.34 -3.46 26.13
CA LYS A 69 -15.71 -4.72 26.74
C LYS A 69 -15.68 -5.87 25.72
N GLU A 70 -16.23 -5.69 24.54
CA GLU A 70 -16.17 -6.66 23.44
C GLU A 70 -14.73 -7.02 23.03
N ASN A 71 -13.80 -6.08 23.23
CA ASN A 71 -12.39 -6.28 22.95
C ASN A 71 -11.56 -6.70 24.18
N ASP A 72 -12.20 -7.13 25.26
CA ASP A 72 -11.55 -7.58 26.49
C ASP A 72 -10.61 -6.55 27.18
N ILE A 73 -10.76 -5.27 26.88
CA ILE A 73 -9.97 -4.19 27.49
C ILE A 73 -10.51 -3.83 28.87
N ILE A 74 -11.84 -3.81 29.00
CA ILE A 74 -12.53 -3.55 30.27
C ILE A 74 -13.50 -4.69 30.57
N ASP A 75 -13.89 -4.79 31.84
CA ASP A 75 -15.02 -5.62 32.27
C ASP A 75 -15.95 -4.86 33.22
N SER A 76 -17.18 -5.31 33.32
CA SER A 76 -18.19 -4.74 34.18
C SER A 76 -18.50 -5.66 35.37
N VAL A 77 -18.37 -5.13 36.58
CA VAL A 77 -18.76 -5.87 37.79
C VAL A 77 -20.10 -5.29 38.27
N PRO A 78 -21.17 -6.10 38.32
CA PRO A 78 -22.49 -5.63 38.76
C PRO A 78 -22.43 -4.91 40.11
N GLY A 79 -22.99 -3.71 40.18
CA GLY A 79 -22.99 -2.87 41.38
C GLY A 79 -21.66 -2.19 41.72
N LYS A 80 -20.55 -2.49 41.02
CA LYS A 80 -19.22 -1.92 41.31
C LYS A 80 -18.69 -1.02 40.20
N GLY A 81 -19.11 -1.24 38.95
CA GLY A 81 -18.74 -0.42 37.80
C GLY A 81 -17.84 -1.13 36.77
N TYR A 82 -17.06 -0.37 36.02
CA TYR A 82 -16.17 -0.85 34.96
C TYR A 82 -14.73 -0.80 35.43
N TYR A 83 -13.93 -1.80 35.01
CA TYR A 83 -12.54 -1.97 35.41
C TYR A 83 -11.69 -2.37 34.21
N ILE A 84 -10.42 -1.96 34.19
CA ILE A 84 -9.44 -2.41 33.21
C ILE A 84 -9.20 -3.91 33.41
N LYS A 85 -9.55 -4.72 32.40
CA LYS A 85 -9.39 -6.17 32.38
C LYS A 85 -8.07 -6.60 31.79
N SER A 86 -7.55 -5.83 30.80
CA SER A 86 -6.31 -6.14 30.12
C SER A 86 -5.57 -4.84 29.77
N ILE A 87 -4.28 -4.81 30.09
CA ILE A 87 -3.34 -3.79 29.66
C ILE A 87 -2.52 -4.27 28.45
N THR A 88 -2.54 -5.58 28.16
CA THR A 88 -2.00 -6.12 26.91
C THR A 88 -3.02 -5.84 25.82
N ASN A 89 -2.61 -5.07 24.84
CA ASN A 89 -3.44 -4.65 23.74
C ASN A 89 -3.81 -5.86 22.84
N LYS A 90 -4.77 -6.69 23.28
CA LYS A 90 -5.40 -7.75 22.46
C LYS A 90 -6.39 -7.16 21.46
N TYR A 91 -6.37 -5.84 21.32
CA TYR A 91 -7.21 -5.14 20.37
C TYR A 91 -6.80 -5.55 18.96
N LYS A 92 -7.66 -6.33 18.33
CA LYS A 92 -7.47 -6.69 16.93
C LYS A 92 -7.72 -5.46 16.08
N ALA A 93 -6.75 -5.09 15.29
CA ALA A 93 -6.96 -4.05 14.30
C ALA A 93 -8.12 -4.48 13.37
N LYS A 94 -8.99 -3.55 13.01
CA LYS A 94 -10.01 -3.75 11.99
C LYS A 94 -9.60 -2.96 10.75
N VAL A 95 -9.18 -3.68 9.72
CA VAL A 95 -8.58 -3.12 8.52
C VAL A 95 -9.57 -3.14 7.38
N PHE A 96 -9.80 -1.98 6.78
CA PHE A 96 -10.41 -1.84 5.47
C PHE A 96 -9.31 -1.90 4.43
N LEU A 97 -9.28 -2.96 3.62
CA LEU A 97 -8.29 -3.15 2.56
C LEU A 97 -8.97 -3.01 1.21
N LEU A 98 -8.53 -2.06 0.39
CA LEU A 98 -9.13 -1.77 -0.91
C LEU A 98 -8.06 -1.80 -2.01
N PHE A 99 -8.19 -2.75 -2.93
CA PHE A 99 -7.31 -2.89 -4.09
C PHE A 99 -7.98 -2.45 -5.38
N ASN A 100 -7.15 -2.01 -6.33
CA ASN A 100 -7.61 -1.60 -7.65
C ASN A 100 -8.00 -2.79 -8.54
N SER A 101 -7.38 -3.95 -8.35
CA SER A 101 -7.64 -5.14 -9.18
C SER A 101 -7.29 -6.42 -8.42
N LEU A 102 -7.69 -7.57 -8.96
CA LEU A 102 -7.28 -8.89 -8.49
C LEU A 102 -6.28 -9.48 -9.49
N SER A 103 -5.03 -9.04 -9.39
CA SER A 103 -3.92 -9.60 -10.17
C SER A 103 -3.08 -10.58 -9.35
N PRO A 104 -2.26 -11.45 -9.98
CA PRO A 104 -1.32 -12.30 -9.24
C PRO A 104 -0.38 -11.50 -8.33
N GLN A 105 0.00 -10.29 -8.73
CA GLN A 105 0.83 -9.39 -7.95
C GLN A 105 0.10 -8.87 -6.70
N MET A 106 -1.14 -8.41 -6.87
CA MET A 106 -1.98 -7.98 -5.74
C MET A 106 -2.26 -9.11 -4.77
N LYS A 107 -2.41 -10.35 -5.29
CA LYS A 107 -2.54 -11.53 -4.43
C LYS A 107 -1.31 -11.75 -3.54
N LYS A 108 -0.09 -11.60 -4.07
CA LYS A 108 1.15 -11.70 -3.27
C LYS A 108 1.21 -10.65 -2.16
N ILE A 109 0.77 -9.40 -2.45
CA ILE A 109 0.67 -8.35 -1.43
C ILE A 109 -0.32 -8.75 -0.34
N TYR A 110 -1.52 -9.22 -0.74
CA TYR A 110 -2.56 -9.66 0.19
C TYR A 110 -2.10 -10.81 1.08
N ASP A 111 -1.52 -11.86 0.47
CA ASP A 111 -1.08 -13.06 1.20
C ASP A 111 -0.04 -12.70 2.27
N ALA A 112 0.97 -11.90 1.91
CA ALA A 112 2.00 -11.44 2.84
C ALA A 112 1.45 -10.49 3.93
N PHE A 113 0.51 -9.63 3.57
CA PHE A 113 -0.17 -8.75 4.52
C PHE A 113 -1.01 -9.53 5.53
N ALA A 114 -1.81 -10.49 5.07
CA ALA A 114 -2.63 -11.33 5.91
C ALA A 114 -1.79 -12.25 6.80
N GLU A 115 -0.71 -12.84 6.26
CA GLU A 115 0.26 -13.64 7.00
C GLU A 115 0.90 -12.84 8.15
N ALA A 116 1.33 -11.62 7.90
CA ALA A 116 1.96 -10.79 8.94
C ALA A 116 1.00 -10.37 10.05
N LEU A 117 -0.25 -10.09 9.69
CA LEU A 117 -1.28 -9.68 10.67
C LEU A 117 -1.84 -10.86 11.46
N GLN A 118 -1.95 -12.05 10.87
CA GLN A 118 -2.49 -13.26 11.50
C GLN A 118 -3.79 -12.98 12.27
N ASP A 119 -3.79 -13.34 13.56
CA ASP A 119 -4.91 -13.13 14.48
C ASP A 119 -4.95 -11.73 15.13
N LYS A 120 -3.99 -10.86 14.81
CA LYS A 120 -3.88 -9.49 15.37
C LYS A 120 -4.81 -8.48 14.70
N ALA A 121 -5.37 -8.82 13.54
CA ALA A 121 -6.30 -7.97 12.80
C ALA A 121 -7.42 -8.77 12.14
N SER A 122 -8.55 -8.11 11.92
CA SER A 122 -9.57 -8.55 10.96
C SER A 122 -9.45 -7.70 9.69
N ILE A 123 -9.56 -8.33 8.52
CA ILE A 123 -9.41 -7.67 7.22
C ILE A 123 -10.74 -7.78 6.48
N ASP A 124 -11.37 -6.64 6.21
CA ASP A 124 -12.47 -6.54 5.26
C ASP A 124 -11.87 -6.13 3.92
N PHE A 125 -11.88 -7.03 2.94
CA PHE A 125 -11.20 -6.85 1.65
C PHE A 125 -12.18 -6.51 0.52
N TYR A 126 -11.86 -5.47 -0.25
CA TYR A 126 -12.67 -4.96 -1.36
C TYR A 126 -11.81 -4.71 -2.59
N ILE A 127 -12.45 -4.73 -3.77
CA ILE A 127 -11.81 -4.49 -5.07
C ILE A 127 -12.68 -3.51 -5.86
N TYR A 128 -12.08 -2.42 -6.39
CA TYR A 128 -12.81 -1.40 -7.13
C TYR A 128 -12.59 -1.44 -8.66
N GLN A 129 -11.84 -2.40 -9.18
CA GLN A 129 -11.63 -2.69 -10.61
C GLN A 129 -11.22 -1.47 -11.45
N ASN A 130 -10.38 -0.59 -10.93
CA ASN A 130 -9.98 0.69 -11.52
C ASN A 130 -11.16 1.65 -11.80
N ASP A 131 -12.34 1.42 -11.21
CA ASP A 131 -13.52 2.26 -11.33
C ASP A 131 -13.61 3.22 -10.15
N TYR A 132 -13.58 4.53 -10.43
CA TYR A 132 -13.58 5.57 -9.41
C TYR A 132 -14.89 5.63 -8.61
N GLU A 133 -16.03 5.37 -9.24
CA GLU A 133 -17.32 5.35 -8.53
C GLU A 133 -17.38 4.15 -7.55
N GLN A 134 -16.93 2.97 -7.98
CA GLN A 134 -16.82 1.82 -7.07
C GLN A 134 -15.84 2.08 -5.91
N PHE A 135 -14.72 2.75 -6.18
CA PHE A 135 -13.78 3.17 -5.14
C PHE A 135 -14.48 4.02 -4.06
N LYS A 136 -15.23 5.06 -4.48
CA LYS A 136 -15.98 5.92 -3.56
C LYS A 136 -17.05 5.14 -2.79
N ASN A 137 -17.85 4.36 -3.51
CA ASN A 137 -18.95 3.61 -2.92
C ASN A 137 -18.46 2.63 -1.85
N HIS A 138 -17.38 1.89 -2.10
CA HIS A 138 -16.81 1.00 -1.08
C HIS A 138 -16.42 1.74 0.19
N ILE A 139 -15.86 2.94 0.10
CA ILE A 139 -15.49 3.74 1.27
C ILE A 139 -16.74 4.25 1.99
N LEU A 140 -17.70 4.85 1.27
CA LEU A 140 -18.91 5.45 1.85
C LEU A 140 -19.82 4.41 2.51
N ASP A 141 -20.08 3.29 1.85
CA ASP A 141 -20.94 2.21 2.35
C ASP A 141 -20.40 1.56 3.61
N ASN A 142 -19.09 1.66 3.83
CA ASN A 142 -18.42 1.08 4.97
C ASN A 142 -18.00 2.08 6.06
N ASN A 143 -18.32 3.36 5.91
CA ASN A 143 -17.97 4.40 6.90
C ASN A 143 -18.54 4.15 8.31
N SER A 144 -19.64 3.42 8.43
CA SER A 144 -20.24 3.05 9.72
C SER A 144 -19.51 1.94 10.46
N LYS A 145 -18.63 1.19 9.81
CA LYS A 145 -17.98 -0.02 10.37
C LYS A 145 -16.79 0.26 11.29
N GLU A 146 -16.45 1.48 11.56
CA GLU A 146 -15.41 1.90 12.52
C GLU A 146 -14.06 1.18 12.36
N TYR A 147 -13.49 1.26 11.15
CA TYR A 147 -12.15 0.72 10.91
C TYR A 147 -11.08 1.47 11.69
N THR A 148 -10.07 0.73 12.11
CA THR A 148 -8.87 1.28 12.74
C THR A 148 -7.87 1.78 11.71
N HIS A 149 -7.81 1.09 10.56
CA HIS A 149 -6.92 1.42 9.45
C HIS A 149 -7.64 1.23 8.12
N TYR A 150 -7.31 2.10 7.18
CA TYR A 150 -7.70 2.04 5.78
C TYR A 150 -6.43 1.87 4.96
N VAL A 151 -6.30 0.72 4.30
CA VAL A 151 -5.15 0.40 3.43
C VAL A 151 -5.64 0.44 2.00
N LEU A 152 -5.18 1.43 1.24
CA LEU A 152 -5.68 1.71 -0.10
C LEU A 152 -4.56 1.56 -1.13
N SER A 153 -4.78 0.75 -2.15
CA SER A 153 -3.98 0.76 -3.37
C SER A 153 -4.67 1.69 -4.37
N THR A 154 -4.07 2.83 -4.65
CA THR A 154 -4.62 3.84 -5.56
C THR A 154 -3.89 3.80 -6.89
N ASN A 155 -4.65 3.90 -7.99
CA ASN A 155 -4.12 3.93 -9.37
C ASN A 155 -4.99 4.88 -10.22
N PHE A 156 -5.08 6.13 -9.78
CA PHE A 156 -5.83 7.16 -10.50
C PHE A 156 -4.88 8.24 -11.04
N GLU A 157 -5.12 8.68 -12.27
CA GLU A 157 -4.39 9.80 -12.89
C GLU A 157 -4.90 11.16 -12.39
N ASP A 158 -6.20 11.25 -12.10
CA ASP A 158 -6.85 12.49 -11.63
C ASP A 158 -6.68 12.63 -10.11
N GLU A 159 -6.22 13.80 -9.67
CA GLU A 159 -6.00 14.11 -8.24
C GLU A 159 -7.30 14.26 -7.43
N ASN A 160 -8.46 14.20 -8.03
CA ASN A 160 -9.76 14.31 -7.33
C ASN A 160 -9.94 13.24 -6.25
N TYR A 161 -9.35 12.04 -6.43
CA TYR A 161 -9.40 10.99 -5.41
C TYR A 161 -8.71 11.40 -4.09
N ILE A 162 -7.69 12.25 -4.17
CA ILE A 162 -6.94 12.73 -3.00
C ILE A 162 -7.85 13.57 -2.10
N ASN A 163 -8.60 14.51 -2.71
CA ASN A 163 -9.55 15.34 -1.97
C ASN A 163 -10.66 14.51 -1.34
N PHE A 164 -11.16 13.51 -2.07
CA PHE A 164 -12.16 12.57 -1.55
C PHE A 164 -11.61 11.79 -0.34
N ILE A 165 -10.43 11.19 -0.46
CA ILE A 165 -9.81 10.45 0.66
C ILE A 165 -9.63 11.35 1.89
N LYS A 166 -9.13 12.58 1.72
CA LYS A 166 -8.93 13.54 2.82
C LYS A 166 -10.20 13.91 3.54
N ASN A 167 -11.31 13.96 2.83
CA ASN A 167 -12.61 14.30 3.41
C ASN A 167 -13.24 13.13 4.16
N GLU A 168 -13.06 11.91 3.66
CA GLU A 168 -13.77 10.73 4.16
C GLU A 168 -12.95 9.91 5.16
N ILE A 169 -11.62 9.92 5.08
CA ILE A 169 -10.76 9.07 5.88
C ILE A 169 -9.83 9.92 6.76
N PRO A 170 -9.82 9.71 8.08
CA PRO A 170 -8.85 10.34 8.95
C PRO A 170 -7.41 9.94 8.57
N VAL A 171 -6.54 10.95 8.41
CA VAL A 171 -5.14 10.78 7.95
C VAL A 171 -4.35 9.83 8.86
N ASP A 172 -4.64 9.84 10.15
CA ASP A 172 -3.99 8.97 11.15
C ASP A 172 -4.34 7.48 10.99
N LYS A 173 -5.36 7.16 10.20
CA LYS A 173 -5.78 5.78 9.90
C LYS A 173 -5.45 5.35 8.48
N LEU A 174 -4.97 6.26 7.64
CA LEU A 174 -4.73 6.01 6.23
C LEU A 174 -3.33 5.42 6.00
N ILE A 175 -3.28 4.36 5.20
CA ILE A 175 -2.05 3.76 4.67
C ILE A 175 -2.22 3.62 3.17
N LEU A 176 -1.32 4.22 2.40
CA LEU A 176 -1.32 4.09 0.94
C LEU A 176 -0.35 3.00 0.49
N LEU A 177 -0.78 2.20 -0.47
CA LEU A 177 0.07 1.27 -1.21
C LEU A 177 0.27 1.81 -2.62
N ASN A 178 1.51 1.96 -3.03
CA ASN A 178 1.92 2.49 -4.35
C ASN A 178 1.46 3.95 -4.63
N GLY A 179 1.00 4.68 -3.62
CA GLY A 179 0.64 6.08 -3.76
C GLY A 179 1.86 7.00 -3.74
N ASN A 180 1.73 8.19 -4.33
CA ASN A 180 2.73 9.23 -4.17
C ASN A 180 2.46 10.03 -2.88
N PRO A 181 3.31 9.90 -1.84
CA PRO A 181 3.07 10.57 -0.56
C PRO A 181 3.10 12.11 -0.68
N GLN A 182 3.81 12.66 -1.66
CA GLN A 182 3.93 14.11 -1.86
C GLN A 182 2.60 14.75 -2.26
N GLN A 183 1.72 14.02 -2.93
CA GLN A 183 0.40 14.53 -3.34
C GLN A 183 -0.51 14.82 -2.14
N LEU A 184 -0.35 14.11 -1.03
CA LEU A 184 -1.18 14.31 0.15
C LEU A 184 -0.74 15.47 1.05
N ARG A 185 0.48 16.00 0.88
CA ARG A 185 1.07 17.12 1.66
C ARG A 185 0.99 16.95 3.18
N GLU A 186 0.70 15.76 3.66
CA GLU A 186 0.57 15.41 5.07
C GLU A 186 1.43 14.18 5.37
N GLU A 187 1.74 13.94 6.63
CA GLU A 187 2.44 12.74 7.07
C GLU A 187 1.51 11.52 7.02
N VAL A 188 1.25 11.03 5.82
CA VAL A 188 0.50 9.80 5.58
C VAL A 188 1.46 8.62 5.60
N ALA A 189 1.05 7.56 6.30
CA ALA A 189 1.79 6.31 6.21
C ALA A 189 1.65 5.71 4.81
N CYS A 190 2.74 5.31 4.20
CA CYS A 190 2.69 4.70 2.88
C CYS A 190 3.85 3.74 2.62
N VAL A 191 3.58 2.78 1.74
CA VAL A 191 4.60 1.99 1.05
C VAL A 191 4.61 2.50 -0.39
N TYR A 192 5.69 3.14 -0.81
CA TYR A 192 5.75 3.89 -2.07
C TYR A 192 6.95 3.51 -2.93
N GLN A 193 6.98 4.04 -4.13
CA GLN A 193 8.06 3.92 -5.11
C GLN A 193 8.48 5.29 -5.60
N ASN A 194 9.75 5.43 -5.92
CA ASN A 194 10.26 6.54 -6.70
C ASN A 194 10.56 6.03 -8.12
N LEU A 195 9.51 5.92 -8.95
CA LEU A 195 9.59 5.26 -10.24
C LEU A 195 10.68 5.83 -11.15
N GLU A 196 10.87 7.15 -11.14
CA GLU A 196 11.89 7.82 -11.97
C GLU A 196 13.30 7.41 -11.52
N ALA A 197 13.61 7.60 -10.24
CA ALA A 197 14.93 7.27 -9.71
C ALA A 197 15.20 5.77 -9.71
N ASP A 198 14.21 4.96 -9.27
CA ASP A 198 14.35 3.51 -9.18
C ASP A 198 14.57 2.90 -10.57
N PHE A 199 13.88 3.42 -11.62
CA PHE A 199 14.03 2.89 -12.97
C PHE A 199 15.38 3.27 -13.57
N PHE A 200 15.82 4.50 -13.35
CA PHE A 200 17.14 4.93 -13.79
C PHE A 200 18.26 4.08 -13.16
N GLU A 201 18.21 3.89 -11.84
CA GLU A 201 19.18 3.06 -11.11
C GLU A 201 19.21 1.63 -11.63
N VAL A 202 18.04 1.05 -11.92
CA VAL A 202 17.93 -0.30 -12.50
C VAL A 202 18.60 -0.38 -13.87
N LEU A 203 18.44 0.63 -14.74
CA LEU A 203 19.12 0.69 -16.04
C LEU A 203 20.64 0.82 -15.87
N GLU A 204 21.11 1.59 -14.87
CA GLU A 204 22.54 1.67 -14.55
C GLU A 204 23.11 0.33 -14.06
N VAL A 205 22.38 -0.40 -13.19
CA VAL A 205 22.78 -1.73 -12.74
C VAL A 205 22.95 -2.70 -13.93
N LEU A 206 22.12 -2.54 -14.95
CA LEU A 206 22.19 -3.32 -16.18
C LEU A 206 23.24 -2.82 -17.19
N GLU A 207 23.91 -1.69 -16.96
CA GLU A 207 24.82 -1.04 -17.92
C GLU A 207 25.84 -2.03 -18.49
N LYS A 208 26.43 -2.88 -17.65
CA LYS A 208 27.37 -3.92 -18.10
C LYS A 208 26.77 -4.92 -19.10
N HIS A 209 25.46 -5.12 -19.12
CA HIS A 209 24.75 -6.00 -20.06
C HIS A 209 24.36 -5.27 -21.34
N TRP A 210 24.22 -3.92 -21.29
CA TRP A 210 23.91 -3.09 -22.45
C TRP A 210 25.10 -2.90 -23.42
N LYS A 211 26.34 -2.92 -22.94
CA LYS A 211 27.56 -2.59 -23.71
C LYS A 211 27.72 -3.34 -25.04
N LYS A 212 27.12 -4.50 -25.18
CA LYS A 212 27.16 -5.26 -26.43
C LYS A 212 26.10 -4.83 -27.46
N TYR A 213 25.19 -3.97 -27.05
CA TYR A 213 24.10 -3.44 -27.88
C TYR A 213 24.38 -1.98 -28.22
N ILE A 214 23.82 -1.51 -29.34
CA ILE A 214 23.99 -0.14 -29.85
C ILE A 214 22.73 0.69 -29.68
N ALA A 215 21.59 0.04 -29.45
CA ALA A 215 20.30 0.69 -29.29
C ALA A 215 19.45 0.04 -28.22
N ILE A 216 18.56 0.83 -27.61
CA ILE A 216 17.55 0.38 -26.65
C ILE A 216 16.21 0.92 -27.11
N LYS A 217 15.22 0.05 -27.26
CA LYS A 217 13.87 0.43 -27.68
C LYS A 217 12.86 0.09 -26.59
N LEU A 218 12.08 1.07 -26.17
CA LEU A 218 11.02 0.91 -25.20
C LEU A 218 9.70 0.58 -25.91
N ILE A 219 9.08 -0.54 -25.57
CA ILE A 219 7.79 -0.95 -26.12
C ILE A 219 6.69 -0.35 -25.25
N LEU A 220 5.87 0.50 -25.88
CA LEU A 220 4.73 1.17 -25.27
C LEU A 220 3.57 1.12 -26.25
N THR A 221 2.75 0.10 -26.15
CA THR A 221 1.57 0.05 -27.01
C THR A 221 0.50 1.04 -26.54
N LYS A 222 -0.36 1.46 -27.46
CA LYS A 222 -1.42 2.48 -27.20
C LYS A 222 -2.39 2.11 -26.08
N ASN A 223 -2.44 0.83 -25.71
CA ASN A 223 -3.33 0.32 -24.67
C ASN A 223 -2.69 0.32 -23.29
N ASN A 224 -1.38 0.54 -23.19
CA ASN A 224 -0.65 0.52 -21.93
C ASN A 224 -0.19 1.92 -21.52
N LYS A 225 -0.75 2.41 -20.44
CA LYS A 225 -0.37 3.70 -19.86
C LYS A 225 0.72 3.47 -18.83
N ILE A 226 1.96 3.70 -19.23
CA ILE A 226 3.10 3.75 -18.33
C ILE A 226 3.21 5.17 -17.75
N PRO A 227 3.56 5.31 -16.47
CA PRO A 227 3.86 6.62 -15.90
C PRO A 227 4.92 7.36 -16.72
N ASN A 228 4.68 8.65 -16.99
CA ASN A 228 5.61 9.49 -17.76
C ASN A 228 7.01 9.50 -17.16
N GLU A 229 7.13 9.36 -15.85
CA GLU A 229 8.39 9.30 -15.11
C GLU A 229 9.29 8.17 -15.62
N ILE A 230 8.72 7.02 -16.00
CA ILE A 230 9.49 5.90 -16.57
C ILE A 230 10.02 6.25 -17.96
N VAL A 231 9.19 6.90 -18.79
CA VAL A 231 9.58 7.31 -20.14
C VAL A 231 10.71 8.35 -20.09
N GLU A 232 10.58 9.33 -19.20
CA GLU A 232 11.61 10.35 -19.05
C GLU A 232 12.91 9.77 -18.46
N SER A 233 12.80 8.90 -17.48
CA SER A 233 13.95 8.19 -16.91
C SER A 233 14.69 7.35 -17.98
N PHE A 234 13.94 6.65 -18.83
CA PHE A 234 14.48 5.90 -19.97
C PHE A 234 15.26 6.79 -20.95
N LYS A 235 14.67 7.93 -21.35
CA LYS A 235 15.32 8.90 -22.27
C LYS A 235 16.57 9.47 -21.65
N ASN A 236 16.51 9.88 -20.39
CA ASN A 236 17.63 10.44 -19.65
C ASN A 236 18.79 9.44 -19.57
N PHE A 237 18.50 8.17 -19.26
CA PHE A 237 19.50 7.11 -19.24
C PHE A 237 20.17 6.95 -20.63
N CYS A 238 19.38 6.82 -21.69
CA CYS A 238 19.91 6.61 -23.04
C CYS A 238 20.78 7.80 -23.50
N GLN A 239 20.37 9.04 -23.17
CA GLN A 239 21.16 10.24 -23.49
C GLN A 239 22.46 10.31 -22.69
N GLN A 240 22.42 9.99 -21.39
CA GLN A 240 23.60 10.03 -20.53
C GLN A 240 24.68 9.03 -20.94
N TYR A 241 24.24 7.84 -21.39
CA TYR A 241 25.14 6.73 -21.78
C TYR A 241 25.36 6.59 -23.29
N ASP A 242 24.89 7.55 -24.08
CA ASP A 242 25.06 7.64 -25.54
C ASP A 242 24.52 6.40 -26.30
N TYR A 243 23.37 5.86 -25.87
CA TYR A 243 22.65 4.84 -26.60
C TYR A 243 21.69 5.44 -27.62
N ASN A 244 21.63 4.84 -28.83
CA ASN A 244 20.50 5.07 -29.71
C ASN A 244 19.22 4.54 -29.05
N PHE A 245 18.13 5.31 -29.08
CA PHE A 245 16.89 4.86 -28.47
C PHE A 245 15.66 5.18 -29.32
N GLY A 246 14.60 4.47 -29.04
CA GLY A 246 13.30 4.68 -29.68
C GLY A 246 12.15 4.15 -28.82
N ILE A 247 10.94 4.58 -29.17
CA ILE A 247 9.71 4.09 -28.60
C ILE A 247 8.96 3.32 -29.67
N VAL A 248 8.54 2.09 -29.37
CA VAL A 248 7.79 1.21 -30.25
C VAL A 248 6.33 1.21 -29.80
N GLU A 249 5.47 1.90 -30.55
CA GLU A 249 4.04 1.99 -30.25
C GLU A 249 3.20 0.85 -30.85
N ASP A 250 3.74 0.20 -31.89
CA ASP A 250 3.11 -0.97 -32.55
C ASP A 250 4.14 -2.02 -32.86
N LEU A 251 4.14 -3.05 -32.07
CA LEU A 251 5.08 -4.18 -32.23
C LEU A 251 4.88 -4.93 -33.55
N ASN A 252 3.68 -4.96 -34.12
CA ASN A 252 3.42 -5.65 -35.39
C ASN A 252 4.17 -5.01 -36.55
N ASN A 253 4.23 -3.69 -36.57
CA ASN A 253 4.88 -2.88 -37.60
C ASN A 253 6.39 -2.64 -37.34
N GLU A 254 6.88 -3.01 -36.16
CA GLU A 254 8.30 -2.85 -35.80
C GLU A 254 9.17 -3.86 -36.56
N ASN A 255 10.21 -3.37 -37.22
CA ASN A 255 11.26 -4.22 -37.78
C ASN A 255 12.35 -4.43 -36.72
N LEU A 256 12.52 -5.67 -36.26
CA LEU A 256 13.54 -5.99 -35.26
C LEU A 256 14.93 -5.71 -35.80
N GLU A 257 15.77 -5.10 -34.97
CA GLU A 257 17.13 -4.70 -35.34
C GLU A 257 18.18 -5.49 -34.54
N LYS A 258 19.24 -5.87 -35.22
CA LYS A 258 20.36 -6.54 -34.57
C LYS A 258 21.08 -5.59 -33.61
N ASN A 259 21.63 -6.12 -32.53
CA ASN A 259 22.32 -5.38 -31.49
C ASN A 259 21.43 -4.33 -30.78
N THR A 260 20.15 -4.63 -30.67
CA THR A 260 19.15 -3.80 -29.99
C THR A 260 18.55 -4.54 -28.81
N VAL A 261 18.32 -3.84 -27.70
CA VAL A 261 17.54 -4.33 -26.57
C VAL A 261 16.14 -3.77 -26.66
N TYR A 262 15.16 -4.65 -26.51
CA TYR A 262 13.75 -4.30 -26.39
C TYR A 262 13.34 -4.37 -24.92
N VAL A 263 12.87 -3.26 -24.39
CA VAL A 263 12.34 -3.13 -23.02
C VAL A 263 10.84 -3.15 -23.11
N ASP A 264 10.24 -4.24 -22.62
CA ASP A 264 8.81 -4.49 -22.73
C ASP A 264 8.11 -4.22 -21.38
N PHE A 265 7.26 -3.18 -21.36
CA PHE A 265 6.42 -2.82 -20.24
C PHE A 265 4.95 -3.27 -20.44
N ASP A 266 4.66 -3.90 -21.55
CA ASP A 266 3.33 -4.38 -21.87
C ASP A 266 2.98 -5.68 -21.14
N ASP A 267 1.88 -6.27 -21.51
CA ASP A 267 1.40 -7.52 -20.94
C ASP A 267 2.16 -8.76 -21.45
N ASP A 268 1.82 -9.92 -20.91
CA ASP A 268 2.43 -11.18 -21.31
C ASP A 268 2.12 -11.55 -22.78
N GLU A 269 1.06 -11.02 -23.39
CA GLU A 269 0.74 -11.21 -24.81
C GLU A 269 1.74 -10.48 -25.70
N SER A 270 2.05 -9.23 -25.39
CA SER A 270 3.10 -8.44 -26.05
C SER A 270 4.45 -9.16 -26.00
N LEU A 271 4.84 -9.61 -24.81
CA LEU A 271 6.08 -10.36 -24.60
C LEU A 271 6.14 -11.62 -25.49
N VAL A 272 5.08 -12.42 -25.51
CA VAL A 272 4.99 -13.64 -26.33
C VAL A 272 5.07 -13.31 -27.82
N ASN A 273 4.43 -12.23 -28.27
CA ASN A 273 4.46 -11.78 -29.66
C ASN A 273 5.86 -11.31 -30.06
N LEU A 274 6.55 -10.60 -29.18
CA LEU A 274 7.94 -10.20 -29.40
C LEU A 274 8.87 -11.43 -29.51
N ILE A 275 8.74 -12.40 -28.63
CA ILE A 275 9.53 -13.66 -28.69
C ILE A 275 9.26 -14.43 -29.98
N LYS A 276 7.98 -14.56 -30.38
CA LYS A 276 7.60 -15.18 -31.66
C LYS A 276 8.19 -14.41 -32.87
N LYS A 277 8.27 -13.09 -32.79
CA LYS A 277 8.86 -12.27 -33.84
C LYS A 277 10.36 -12.47 -33.91
N ILE A 278 11.04 -12.50 -32.76
CA ILE A 278 12.48 -12.81 -32.68
C ILE A 278 12.78 -14.21 -33.25
N SER A 279 11.94 -15.21 -32.94
CA SER A 279 12.15 -16.59 -33.41
C SER A 279 12.05 -16.79 -34.94
N LYS A 280 11.49 -15.80 -35.65
CA LYS A 280 11.42 -15.78 -37.12
C LYS A 280 12.64 -15.11 -37.78
N THR A 281 13.60 -14.66 -36.99
CA THR A 281 14.87 -14.04 -37.43
C THR A 281 16.05 -14.95 -37.13
N ASP A 282 17.22 -14.63 -37.67
CA ASP A 282 18.51 -15.24 -37.30
C ASP A 282 19.09 -14.65 -35.99
N PHE A 283 18.32 -13.85 -35.26
CA PHE A 283 18.78 -13.23 -34.03
C PHE A 283 18.77 -14.23 -32.87
N VAL A 284 19.78 -14.11 -32.02
CA VAL A 284 19.93 -14.93 -30.83
C VAL A 284 19.75 -14.07 -29.59
N LEU A 285 18.71 -14.39 -28.84
CA LEU A 285 18.36 -13.68 -27.62
C LEU A 285 19.52 -13.74 -26.60
N GLY A 286 19.83 -12.61 -25.99
CA GLY A 286 20.96 -12.45 -25.09
C GLY A 286 22.33 -12.35 -25.77
N LYS A 287 22.42 -12.46 -27.13
CA LYS A 287 23.67 -12.28 -27.87
C LYS A 287 23.64 -11.02 -28.75
N ASN A 288 22.78 -11.02 -29.76
CA ASN A 288 22.68 -9.95 -30.76
C ASN A 288 21.28 -9.30 -30.81
N ILE A 289 20.38 -9.72 -29.99
CA ILE A 289 19.14 -9.04 -29.60
C ILE A 289 18.92 -9.27 -28.11
N GLY A 290 18.50 -8.21 -27.37
CA GLY A 290 18.23 -8.27 -25.95
C GLY A 290 16.74 -8.09 -25.67
N LEU A 291 16.30 -8.64 -24.55
CA LEU A 291 14.93 -8.47 -24.05
C LEU A 291 14.93 -8.29 -22.53
N LEU A 292 14.32 -7.19 -22.11
CA LEU A 292 14.03 -6.85 -20.72
C LEU A 292 12.53 -6.69 -20.57
N SER A 293 11.90 -7.33 -19.58
CA SER A 293 10.47 -7.20 -19.34
C SER A 293 10.17 -6.67 -17.96
N TYR A 294 9.02 -6.02 -17.80
CA TYR A 294 8.56 -5.50 -16.54
C TYR A 294 7.68 -6.52 -15.80
N ASP A 295 7.77 -6.53 -14.48
CA ASP A 295 7.19 -7.50 -13.55
C ASP A 295 7.62 -8.96 -13.81
N ASP A 296 7.86 -9.68 -12.73
CA ASP A 296 8.27 -11.08 -12.79
C ASP A 296 7.10 -12.03 -12.58
N ASN A 297 7.12 -13.12 -13.36
CA ASN A 297 6.24 -14.25 -13.15
C ASN A 297 6.94 -15.58 -13.51
N PRO A 298 6.43 -16.75 -13.07
CA PRO A 298 7.06 -18.03 -13.35
C PRO A 298 7.22 -18.36 -14.84
N LEU A 299 6.37 -17.82 -15.73
CA LEU A 299 6.50 -18.03 -17.18
C LEU A 299 7.75 -17.36 -17.72
N LYS A 300 8.08 -16.16 -17.27
CA LYS A 300 9.26 -15.41 -17.71
C LYS A 300 10.58 -16.09 -17.32
N GLU A 301 10.57 -16.91 -16.30
CA GLU A 301 11.71 -17.75 -15.94
C GLU A 301 11.95 -18.87 -16.96
N LEU A 302 10.90 -19.41 -17.56
CA LEU A 302 10.96 -20.53 -18.48
C LEU A 302 11.06 -20.11 -19.95
N LEU A 303 10.42 -19.01 -20.33
CA LEU A 303 10.38 -18.53 -21.71
C LEU A 303 11.78 -18.22 -22.23
N ALA A 304 12.08 -18.73 -23.42
CA ALA A 304 13.34 -18.48 -24.17
C ALA A 304 14.62 -18.68 -23.35
N GLY A 305 14.58 -19.55 -22.34
CA GLY A 305 15.70 -19.82 -21.43
C GLY A 305 15.86 -18.83 -20.29
N GLY A 306 14.87 -17.99 -20.06
CA GLY A 306 14.75 -17.02 -18.98
C GLY A 306 14.87 -15.58 -19.45
N ILE A 307 13.82 -14.81 -19.18
CA ILE A 307 13.72 -13.39 -19.50
C ILE A 307 14.22 -12.57 -18.32
N THR A 308 15.16 -11.66 -18.56
CA THR A 308 15.60 -10.65 -17.61
C THR A 308 14.43 -9.72 -17.31
N VAL A 309 14.20 -9.43 -16.03
CA VAL A 309 13.05 -8.62 -15.63
C VAL A 309 13.45 -7.51 -14.65
N ILE A 310 12.72 -6.42 -14.73
CA ILE A 310 12.62 -5.39 -13.70
C ILE A 310 11.33 -5.67 -12.92
N THR A 311 11.39 -5.76 -11.62
CA THR A 311 10.23 -6.10 -10.80
C THR A 311 10.29 -5.47 -9.43
N ARG A 312 9.20 -5.59 -8.71
CA ARG A 312 9.06 -5.25 -7.29
C ARG A 312 9.08 -6.50 -6.43
N ILE A 313 9.39 -6.33 -5.16
CA ILE A 313 9.13 -7.39 -4.18
C ILE A 313 7.73 -7.15 -3.63
N PHE A 314 6.72 -7.77 -4.25
CA PHE A 314 5.31 -7.57 -3.90
C PHE A 314 5.01 -8.01 -2.46
N GLU A 315 5.56 -9.13 -2.04
CA GLU A 315 5.42 -9.65 -0.68
C GLU A 315 5.94 -8.63 0.37
N LYS A 316 7.03 -7.93 0.04
CA LYS A 316 7.60 -6.91 0.92
C LYS A 316 6.62 -5.75 1.15
N ILE A 317 5.84 -5.36 0.14
CA ILE A 317 4.79 -4.33 0.28
C ILE A 317 3.77 -4.76 1.33
N GLY A 318 3.30 -6.01 1.26
CA GLY A 318 2.35 -6.56 2.23
C GLY A 318 2.91 -6.59 3.66
N TYR A 319 4.13 -7.10 3.85
CA TYR A 319 4.80 -7.11 5.15
C TYR A 319 5.03 -5.70 5.71
N GLN A 320 5.46 -4.75 4.89
CA GLN A 320 5.69 -3.36 5.30
C GLN A 320 4.38 -2.66 5.71
N ALA A 321 3.30 -2.87 4.97
CA ALA A 321 1.99 -2.33 5.32
C ALA A 321 1.46 -2.91 6.65
N ALA A 322 1.63 -4.21 6.87
CA ALA A 322 1.28 -4.85 8.12
C ALA A 322 2.13 -4.34 9.30
N ASP A 323 3.42 -4.13 9.09
CA ASP A 323 4.35 -3.59 10.08
C ASP A 323 3.94 -2.18 10.54
N ILE A 324 3.50 -1.31 9.63
CA ILE A 324 2.94 0.01 9.95
C ILE A 324 1.75 -0.12 10.92
N ILE A 325 0.86 -1.08 10.69
CA ILE A 325 -0.32 -1.32 11.54
C ILE A 325 0.09 -1.84 12.91
N LEU A 326 0.98 -2.84 12.94
CA LEU A 326 1.37 -3.53 14.17
C LEU A 326 2.17 -2.63 15.10
N ASN A 327 3.07 -1.82 14.55
CA ASN A 327 3.92 -0.92 15.31
C ASN A 327 3.30 0.46 15.53
N LYS A 328 2.14 0.74 14.92
CA LYS A 328 1.45 2.05 14.98
C LYS A 328 2.35 3.21 14.56
N GLU A 329 3.21 2.97 13.58
CA GLU A 329 4.15 3.95 13.06
C GLU A 329 3.57 4.68 11.85
N LYS A 330 3.68 6.01 11.87
CA LYS A 330 3.46 6.83 10.67
C LYS A 330 4.77 6.92 9.93
N LYS A 331 5.04 5.99 9.02
CA LYS A 331 6.27 6.00 8.22
C LYS A 331 5.98 5.87 6.74
N GLN A 332 6.86 6.46 5.96
CA GLN A 332 6.93 6.30 4.52
C GLN A 332 8.04 5.32 4.20
N VAL A 333 7.70 4.22 3.56
CA VAL A 333 8.63 3.11 3.31
C VAL A 333 8.82 2.93 1.83
N LEU A 334 10.05 3.10 1.36
CA LEU A 334 10.42 2.86 -0.03
C LEU A 334 10.48 1.36 -0.32
N ASN A 335 9.84 0.94 -1.42
CA ASN A 335 9.98 -0.40 -1.99
C ASN A 335 10.55 -0.28 -3.41
N PRO A 336 11.89 -0.22 -3.56
CA PRO A 336 12.53 0.05 -4.83
C PRO A 336 12.34 -1.08 -5.83
N LEU A 337 12.52 -0.75 -7.10
CA LEU A 337 12.62 -1.73 -8.17
C LEU A 337 13.88 -2.57 -8.00
N LYS A 338 13.86 -3.80 -8.50
CA LYS A 338 15.01 -4.70 -8.57
C LYS A 338 15.10 -5.34 -9.95
N VAL A 339 16.28 -5.81 -10.29
CA VAL A 339 16.56 -6.59 -11.50
C VAL A 339 16.75 -8.04 -11.15
N ILE A 340 16.22 -8.92 -11.98
CA ILE A 340 16.56 -10.35 -12.02
C ILE A 340 17.15 -10.63 -13.40
N VAL A 341 18.46 -10.74 -13.45
CA VAL A 341 19.19 -11.01 -14.71
C VAL A 341 19.05 -12.47 -15.07
N ARG A 342 18.64 -12.72 -16.31
CA ARG A 342 18.53 -14.04 -16.93
C ARG A 342 19.19 -14.04 -18.33
N LYS A 343 18.95 -15.06 -19.13
CA LYS A 343 19.66 -15.27 -20.41
C LYS A 343 19.26 -14.31 -21.53
N SER A 344 18.19 -13.55 -21.38
CA SER A 344 17.69 -12.66 -22.44
C SER A 344 18.48 -11.36 -22.61
N LEU A 345 19.44 -11.07 -21.72
CA LEU A 345 20.37 -9.95 -21.83
C LEU A 345 21.81 -10.40 -21.83
#